data_eb9a2524678b704a5e00467be8930f25
#
_entry.id   eb9a2524678b704a5e00467be8930f25
#
_cell.length_a   1.000
_cell.length_b   1.000
_cell.length_c   1.000
_cell.angle_alpha   90.00
_cell.angle_beta   90.00
_cell.angle_gamma   90.00
#
_symmetry.space_group_name_H-M   'P 1'
#
loop_
_entity.id
_entity.type
_entity.pdbx_description
1 polymer ?
#
loop_
_entity_poly.entity_id
_entity_poly.type
_entity_poly.pdbx_seq_one_letter_code
_entity_poly.pdbx_strand_id
1 'polypeptide(L)'
;MPITKGFRTLVDEAMAVVTTYTVVDVQARLNDASAQIVDIRDIRELADGTVVGAYHAPRGMLEFWVDPDSPYHKPLFADESREFILFCGAGWRSALAAKALQDMGMTNVAHMDGGYAEWVKQGAPTESLEAQKARRSTKG
;
A
#
# COMPACT_ATOMS: atom_id res chain seq x y z
N MET A 1 -2.07 -32.78 -3.69
CA MET A 1 -2.98 -31.70 -3.35
C MET A 1 -2.94 -30.59 -4.39
N PRO A 2 -3.73 -30.72 -5.43
CA PRO A 2 -3.81 -29.64 -6.41
C PRO A 2 -4.43 -28.40 -5.79
N ILE A 3 -4.02 -27.24 -6.28
CA ILE A 3 -4.63 -25.95 -5.90
C ILE A 3 -6.04 -25.92 -6.46
N THR A 4 -7.03 -25.70 -5.61
CA THR A 4 -8.45 -25.61 -6.03
C THR A 4 -8.91 -24.17 -6.23
N LYS A 5 -8.16 -23.20 -5.69
CA LYS A 5 -8.45 -21.78 -5.88
C LYS A 5 -7.14 -21.09 -6.25
N GLY A 6 -7.02 -20.63 -7.49
CA GLY A 6 -5.82 -19.97 -7.98
C GLY A 6 -5.69 -18.54 -7.48
N PHE A 7 -4.50 -17.94 -7.69
CA PHE A 7 -4.25 -16.58 -7.21
C PHE A 7 -5.18 -15.55 -7.87
N ARG A 8 -5.56 -15.75 -9.15
CA ARG A 8 -6.47 -14.82 -9.82
C ARG A 8 -7.83 -14.79 -9.16
N THR A 9 -8.34 -15.96 -8.75
CA THR A 9 -9.60 -16.02 -8.01
C THR A 9 -9.49 -15.28 -6.69
N LEU A 10 -8.37 -15.45 -5.94
CA LEU A 10 -8.14 -14.72 -4.71
C LEU A 10 -8.10 -13.21 -4.94
N VAL A 11 -7.42 -12.77 -6.01
CA VAL A 11 -7.36 -11.35 -6.35
C VAL A 11 -8.75 -10.82 -6.71
N ASP A 12 -9.51 -11.57 -7.54
CA ASP A 12 -10.86 -11.16 -7.94
C ASP A 12 -11.79 -11.06 -6.72
N GLU A 13 -11.69 -12.00 -5.80
CA GLU A 13 -12.48 -11.95 -4.55
C GLU A 13 -12.09 -10.72 -3.72
N ALA A 14 -10.80 -10.42 -3.63
CA ALA A 14 -10.33 -9.23 -2.92
C ALA A 14 -10.86 -7.96 -3.58
N MET A 15 -10.72 -7.85 -4.90
CA MET A 15 -11.19 -6.69 -5.66
C MET A 15 -12.68 -6.44 -5.49
N ALA A 16 -13.47 -7.50 -5.27
CA ALA A 16 -14.91 -7.38 -5.08
C ALA A 16 -15.29 -6.68 -3.77
N VAL A 17 -14.40 -6.67 -2.77
CA VAL A 17 -14.72 -6.16 -1.43
C VAL A 17 -13.85 -5.00 -0.96
N VAL A 18 -12.68 -4.77 -1.59
CA VAL A 18 -11.78 -3.67 -1.18
C VAL A 18 -12.12 -2.39 -1.93
N THR A 19 -11.82 -1.24 -1.31
CA THR A 19 -11.87 0.04 -1.99
C THR A 19 -10.69 0.15 -2.94
N THR A 20 -10.98 0.43 -4.22
CA THR A 20 -9.97 0.49 -5.28
C THR A 20 -9.94 1.89 -5.90
N TYR A 21 -8.76 2.48 -5.96
CA TYR A 21 -8.53 3.76 -6.62
C TYR A 21 -7.71 3.57 -7.89
N THR A 22 -7.93 4.45 -8.86
CA THR A 22 -7.06 4.54 -10.04
C THR A 22 -5.82 5.37 -9.71
N VAL A 23 -4.81 5.33 -10.59
CA VAL A 23 -3.65 6.21 -10.48
C VAL A 23 -4.08 7.69 -10.47
N VAL A 24 -5.05 8.05 -11.30
CA VAL A 24 -5.57 9.44 -11.35
C VAL A 24 -6.19 9.85 -10.01
N ASP A 25 -6.97 8.95 -9.40
CA ASP A 25 -7.58 9.20 -8.09
C ASP A 25 -6.51 9.46 -7.02
N VAL A 26 -5.44 8.65 -7.03
CA VAL A 26 -4.37 8.78 -6.04
C VAL A 26 -3.55 10.04 -6.27
N GLN A 27 -3.28 10.40 -7.54
CA GLN A 27 -2.60 11.66 -7.86
C GLN A 27 -3.36 12.86 -7.28
N ALA A 28 -4.67 12.83 -7.33
CA ALA A 28 -5.50 13.92 -6.81
C ALA A 28 -5.38 14.05 -5.28
N ARG A 29 -4.83 13.05 -4.60
CA ARG A 29 -4.72 13.03 -3.14
C ARG A 29 -3.29 13.17 -2.62
N LEU A 30 -2.33 13.50 -3.49
CA LEU A 30 -0.92 13.63 -3.09
C LEU A 30 -0.70 14.70 -2.01
N ASN A 31 -1.50 15.76 -1.99
CA ASN A 31 -1.39 16.83 -1.01
C ASN A 31 -2.49 16.76 0.07
N ASP A 32 -3.21 15.65 0.13
CA ASP A 32 -4.29 15.42 1.08
C ASP A 32 -3.71 14.79 2.35
N ALA A 33 -3.69 15.53 3.45
CA ALA A 33 -3.14 15.05 4.73
C ALA A 33 -3.95 13.88 5.30
N SER A 34 -5.19 13.66 4.84
CA SER A 34 -6.00 12.52 5.27
C SER A 34 -5.70 11.23 4.51
N ALA A 35 -4.77 11.25 3.55
CA ALA A 35 -4.34 10.07 2.81
C ALA A 35 -2.89 9.76 3.10
N GLN A 36 -2.58 8.50 3.34
CA GLN A 36 -1.21 8.02 3.43
C GLN A 36 -1.01 6.90 2.41
N ILE A 37 -0.17 7.16 1.42
CA ILE A 37 0.16 6.18 0.39
C ILE A 37 1.21 5.23 0.97
N VAL A 38 1.03 3.93 0.79
CA VAL A 38 1.88 2.89 1.38
C VAL A 38 2.40 1.97 0.29
N ASP A 39 3.71 1.91 0.14
CA ASP A 39 4.38 0.99 -0.78
C ASP A 39 4.62 -0.33 -0.06
N ILE A 40 3.99 -1.42 -0.53
CA ILE A 40 4.11 -2.73 0.12
C ILE A 40 5.06 -3.67 -0.61
N ARG A 41 5.83 -3.16 -1.59
CA ARG A 41 6.78 -3.97 -2.35
C ARG A 41 7.98 -4.38 -1.48
N ASP A 42 8.74 -5.35 -1.97
CA ASP A 42 10.04 -5.68 -1.39
C ASP A 42 10.97 -4.48 -1.52
N ILE A 43 11.82 -4.25 -0.51
CA ILE A 43 12.72 -3.08 -0.49
C ILE A 43 13.60 -3.00 -1.74
N ARG A 44 13.97 -4.12 -2.33
CA ARG A 44 14.80 -4.15 -3.54
C ARG A 44 14.08 -3.54 -4.75
N GLU A 45 12.74 -3.63 -4.78
CA GLU A 45 11.96 -3.04 -5.87
C GLU A 45 11.95 -1.52 -5.81
N LEU A 46 12.26 -0.92 -4.65
CA LEU A 46 12.32 0.53 -4.49
C LEU A 46 13.64 1.12 -5.01
N ALA A 47 14.61 0.30 -5.44
CA ALA A 47 15.87 0.80 -5.98
C ALA A 47 15.67 1.79 -7.14
N ASP A 48 14.62 1.57 -7.94
CA ASP A 48 14.28 2.44 -9.09
C ASP A 48 13.28 3.54 -8.71
N GLY A 49 12.98 3.71 -7.43
CA GLY A 49 12.08 4.74 -6.95
C GLY A 49 10.76 4.22 -6.40
N THR A 50 9.97 5.16 -5.88
CA THR A 50 8.66 4.91 -5.32
C THR A 50 7.74 6.10 -5.60
N VAL A 51 6.47 5.99 -5.25
CA VAL A 51 5.52 7.11 -5.31
C VAL A 51 5.97 8.18 -4.31
N VAL A 52 5.95 9.44 -4.74
CA VAL A 52 6.32 10.57 -3.86
C VAL A 52 5.45 10.56 -2.61
N GLY A 53 6.07 10.69 -1.44
CA GLY A 53 5.35 10.69 -0.16
C GLY A 53 4.98 9.33 0.39
N ALA A 54 5.29 8.23 -0.31
CA ALA A 54 4.92 6.90 0.15
C ALA A 54 5.69 6.47 1.41
N TYR A 55 4.99 5.77 2.28
CA TYR A 55 5.58 5.07 3.42
C TYR A 55 5.83 3.63 3.00
N HIS A 56 7.02 3.11 3.24
CA HIS A 56 7.33 1.72 2.89
C HIS A 56 6.95 0.78 4.03
N ALA A 57 6.06 -0.16 3.74
CA ALA A 57 5.66 -1.21 4.67
C ALA A 57 5.62 -2.54 3.89
N PRO A 58 6.69 -3.34 3.97
CA PRO A 58 6.76 -4.56 3.15
C PRO A 58 5.60 -5.50 3.47
N ARG A 59 5.07 -6.14 2.42
CA ARG A 59 3.87 -6.99 2.54
C ARG A 59 3.97 -8.01 3.67
N GLY A 60 5.17 -8.58 3.87
CA GLY A 60 5.38 -9.61 4.88
C GLY A 60 5.27 -9.13 6.31
N MET A 61 5.33 -7.82 6.56
CA MET A 61 5.24 -7.25 7.90
C MET A 61 3.94 -6.47 8.14
N LEU A 62 3.10 -6.32 7.12
CA LEU A 62 2.01 -5.37 7.15
C LEU A 62 1.02 -5.64 8.29
N GLU A 63 0.55 -6.89 8.43
CA GLU A 63 -0.40 -7.23 9.49
C GLU A 63 0.20 -7.00 10.88
N PHE A 64 1.49 -7.31 11.03
CA PHE A 64 2.19 -7.13 12.31
C PHE A 64 2.38 -5.65 12.66
N TRP A 65 2.56 -4.79 11.65
CA TRP A 65 2.74 -3.36 11.86
C TRP A 65 1.41 -2.65 12.15
N VAL A 66 0.32 -3.17 11.61
CA VAL A 66 -1.03 -2.58 11.76
C VAL A 66 -1.66 -2.94 13.11
N ASP A 67 -1.42 -4.14 13.62
CA ASP A 67 -2.06 -4.64 14.84
C ASP A 67 -1.46 -3.97 16.08
N PRO A 68 -2.25 -3.18 16.84
CA PRO A 68 -1.72 -2.52 18.05
C PRO A 68 -1.29 -3.49 19.16
N ASP A 69 -1.75 -4.74 19.12
CA ASP A 69 -1.34 -5.76 20.10
C ASP A 69 -0.07 -6.50 19.67
N SER A 70 0.44 -6.23 18.47
CA SER A 70 1.67 -6.84 17.97
C SER A 70 2.89 -6.16 18.59
N PRO A 71 3.97 -6.92 18.91
CA PRO A 71 5.22 -6.30 19.36
C PRO A 71 5.90 -5.46 18.27
N TYR A 72 5.45 -5.60 17.00
CA TYR A 72 6.02 -4.87 15.87
C TYR A 72 5.13 -3.70 15.41
N HIS A 73 4.10 -3.35 16.17
CA HIS A 73 3.16 -2.30 15.79
C HIS A 73 3.86 -0.97 15.48
N LYS A 74 3.42 -0.32 14.39
CA LYS A 74 3.85 1.02 14.01
C LYS A 74 2.70 2.00 14.27
N PRO A 75 2.89 3.00 15.14
CA PRO A 75 1.80 3.93 15.51
C PRO A 75 1.14 4.66 14.35
N LEU A 76 1.83 4.85 13.23
CA LEU A 76 1.26 5.45 12.03
C LEU A 76 -0.09 4.80 11.68
N PHE A 77 -0.15 3.46 11.74
CA PHE A 77 -1.34 2.71 11.32
C PHE A 77 -2.50 2.80 12.29
N ALA A 78 -2.29 3.36 13.47
CA ALA A 78 -3.36 3.60 14.44
C ALA A 78 -4.08 4.94 14.20
N ASP A 79 -3.62 5.75 13.26
CA ASP A 79 -4.21 7.05 12.95
C ASP A 79 -5.50 6.88 12.13
N GLU A 80 -6.63 6.91 12.82
CA GLU A 80 -7.95 6.72 12.20
C GLU A 80 -8.39 7.92 11.37
N SER A 81 -7.68 9.04 11.43
CA SER A 81 -7.98 10.21 10.60
C SER A 81 -7.45 10.07 9.17
N ARG A 82 -6.67 9.05 8.90
CA ARG A 82 -6.06 8.80 7.59
C ARG A 82 -6.71 7.62 6.89
N GLU A 83 -6.74 7.68 5.58
CA GLU A 83 -6.98 6.51 4.73
C GLU A 83 -5.64 6.01 4.23
N PHE A 84 -5.37 4.72 4.39
CA PHE A 84 -4.13 4.10 3.92
C PHE A 84 -4.37 3.49 2.54
N ILE A 85 -3.63 3.98 1.54
CA ILE A 85 -3.78 3.55 0.15
C ILE A 85 -2.56 2.71 -0.19
N LEU A 86 -2.75 1.40 -0.26
CA LEU A 86 -1.67 0.44 -0.53
C LEU A 86 -1.41 0.36 -2.03
N PHE A 87 -0.15 0.18 -2.41
CA PHE A 87 0.17 -0.18 -3.79
C PHE A 87 1.35 -1.16 -3.84
N CYS A 88 1.42 -1.89 -4.93
CA CYS A 88 2.52 -2.81 -5.23
C CYS A 88 2.99 -2.59 -6.67
N GLY A 89 3.57 -3.60 -7.33
CA GLY A 89 4.04 -3.45 -8.69
C GLY A 89 2.95 -3.33 -9.73
N ALA A 90 1.93 -4.19 -9.67
CA ALA A 90 0.88 -4.29 -10.69
C ALA A 90 -0.55 -4.35 -10.11
N GLY A 91 -0.71 -4.36 -8.80
CA GLY A 91 -2.02 -4.33 -8.16
C GLY A 91 -2.51 -5.63 -7.54
N TRP A 92 -1.83 -6.75 -7.74
CA TRP A 92 -2.28 -8.04 -7.20
C TRP A 92 -1.99 -8.17 -5.71
N ARG A 93 -0.74 -7.93 -5.31
CA ARG A 93 -0.34 -8.01 -3.89
C ARG A 93 -1.12 -7.01 -3.04
N SER A 94 -1.36 -5.81 -3.57
CA SER A 94 -2.06 -4.76 -2.82
C SER A 94 -3.55 -5.08 -2.64
N ALA A 95 -4.18 -5.72 -3.64
CA ALA A 95 -5.56 -6.17 -3.49
C ALA A 95 -5.68 -7.20 -2.36
N LEU A 96 -4.80 -8.20 -2.36
CA LEU A 96 -4.77 -9.23 -1.32
C LEU A 96 -4.47 -8.63 0.05
N ALA A 97 -3.52 -7.70 0.11
CA ALA A 97 -3.14 -7.04 1.35
C ALA A 97 -4.28 -6.19 1.92
N ALA A 98 -4.95 -5.41 1.08
CA ALA A 98 -6.08 -4.59 1.52
C ALA A 98 -7.19 -5.46 2.09
N LYS A 99 -7.49 -6.60 1.45
CA LYS A 99 -8.47 -7.53 1.97
C LYS A 99 -8.06 -8.10 3.33
N ALA A 100 -6.78 -8.48 3.48
CA ALA A 100 -6.27 -8.98 4.75
C ALA A 100 -6.48 -7.97 5.88
N LEU A 101 -6.19 -6.68 5.63
CA LEU A 101 -6.39 -5.63 6.63
C LEU A 101 -7.87 -5.39 6.92
N GLN A 102 -8.75 -5.47 5.92
CA GLN A 102 -10.19 -5.41 6.15
C GLN A 102 -10.65 -6.56 7.04
N ASP A 103 -10.15 -7.77 6.81
CA ASP A 103 -10.47 -8.93 7.61
C ASP A 103 -10.05 -8.77 9.07
N MET A 104 -9.03 -7.93 9.33
CA MET A 104 -8.59 -7.55 10.68
C MET A 104 -9.51 -6.48 11.31
N GLY A 105 -10.44 -5.91 10.55
CA GLY A 105 -11.34 -4.87 11.03
C GLY A 105 -11.00 -3.45 10.60
N MET A 106 -9.97 -3.25 9.77
CA MET A 106 -9.56 -1.94 9.31
C MET A 106 -10.53 -1.41 8.25
N THR A 107 -11.14 -0.26 8.51
CA THR A 107 -12.13 0.33 7.59
C THR A 107 -11.54 1.42 6.69
N ASN A 108 -10.38 1.95 7.06
CA ASN A 108 -9.73 3.07 6.39
C ASN A 108 -8.56 2.61 5.52
N VAL A 109 -8.78 1.56 4.73
CA VAL A 109 -7.78 0.99 3.83
C VAL A 109 -8.34 0.86 2.42
N ALA A 110 -7.50 1.14 1.44
CA ALA A 110 -7.79 1.03 0.01
C ALA A 110 -6.53 0.54 -0.70
N HIS A 111 -6.64 0.25 -1.99
CA HIS A 111 -5.44 0.01 -2.79
C HIS A 111 -5.55 0.71 -4.15
N MET A 112 -4.40 0.91 -4.78
CA MET A 112 -4.29 1.54 -6.09
C MET A 112 -4.15 0.46 -7.16
N ASP A 113 -5.12 0.39 -8.07
CA ASP A 113 -5.08 -0.53 -9.20
C ASP A 113 -3.98 -0.14 -10.18
N GLY A 114 -3.37 -1.14 -10.82
CA GLY A 114 -2.28 -0.92 -11.76
C GLY A 114 -0.91 -0.73 -11.11
N GLY A 115 -0.86 -0.36 -9.85
CA GLY A 115 0.36 -0.27 -9.05
C GLY A 115 1.39 0.71 -9.58
N TYR A 116 2.64 0.51 -9.16
CA TYR A 116 3.75 1.39 -9.53
C TYR A 116 4.02 1.40 -11.04
N ALA A 117 3.79 0.27 -11.70
CA ALA A 117 3.98 0.20 -13.16
C ALA A 117 3.07 1.20 -13.88
N GLU A 118 1.79 1.26 -13.51
CA GLU A 118 0.86 2.21 -14.10
C GLU A 118 1.15 3.65 -13.68
N TRP A 119 1.59 3.85 -12.43
CA TRP A 119 1.98 5.16 -11.93
C TRP A 119 3.08 5.78 -12.79
N VAL A 120 4.15 5.01 -13.04
CA VAL A 120 5.27 5.46 -13.87
C VAL A 120 4.84 5.68 -15.32
N LYS A 121 4.02 4.77 -15.86
CA LYS A 121 3.52 4.85 -17.23
C LYS A 121 2.75 6.14 -17.47
N GLN A 122 1.99 6.61 -16.49
CA GLN A 122 1.24 7.85 -16.58
C GLN A 122 2.08 9.09 -16.27
N GLY A 123 3.36 8.93 -15.96
CA GLY A 123 4.24 10.05 -15.65
C GLY A 123 3.96 10.72 -14.32
N ALA A 124 3.34 10.01 -13.39
CA ALA A 124 3.02 10.55 -12.06
C ALA A 124 4.27 10.74 -11.21
N PRO A 125 4.25 11.64 -10.19
CA PRO A 125 5.45 12.00 -9.43
C PRO A 125 6.04 10.84 -8.64
N THR A 126 7.35 10.68 -8.74
CA THR A 126 8.10 9.66 -7.99
C THR A 126 9.21 10.33 -7.18
N GLU A 127 9.79 9.56 -6.25
CA GLU A 127 10.98 9.98 -5.52
C GLU A 127 11.94 8.81 -5.40
N SER A 128 13.21 9.12 -5.12
CA SER A 128 14.23 8.09 -4.91
C SER A 128 14.03 7.39 -3.58
N LEU A 129 14.62 6.19 -3.46
CA LEU A 129 14.66 5.46 -2.19
C LEU A 129 15.36 6.31 -1.11
N GLU A 130 16.43 7.01 -1.45
CA GLU A 130 17.15 7.87 -0.52
C GLU A 130 16.28 9.00 0.00
N ALA A 131 15.50 9.64 -0.86
CA ALA A 131 14.56 10.70 -0.44
C ALA A 131 13.49 10.15 0.47
N GLN A 132 12.95 8.97 0.16
CA GLN A 132 11.95 8.31 1.00
C GLN A 132 12.51 7.98 2.39
N LYS A 133 13.72 7.43 2.46
CA LYS A 133 14.39 7.12 3.72
C LYS A 133 14.68 8.37 4.54
N ALA A 134 15.15 9.44 3.90
CA ALA A 134 15.45 10.69 4.58
C ALA A 134 14.20 11.28 5.24
N ARG A 135 13.08 11.30 4.53
CA ARG A 135 11.80 11.77 5.07
C ARG A 135 11.33 10.92 6.24
N ARG A 136 11.48 9.60 6.14
CA ARG A 136 11.09 8.68 7.20
C ARG A 136 11.93 8.91 8.46
N SER A 137 13.23 9.15 8.31
CA SER A 137 14.14 9.43 9.44
C SER A 137 13.75 10.70 10.18
N THR A 138 13.34 11.76 9.46
CA THR A 138 12.96 13.03 10.09
C THR A 138 11.62 12.95 10.81
N LYS A 139 10.77 12.00 10.44
CA LYS A 139 9.47 11.80 11.10
C LYS A 139 9.57 10.87 12.33
N GLY A 140 10.74 10.35 12.59
CA GLY A 140 10.98 9.46 13.70
C GLY A 140 10.60 8.04 13.43
#